data_bb3432c00a503540856ddff149a07b22
#
_entry.id   bb3432c00a503540856ddff149a07b22
#
_cell.length_a   1.000
_cell.length_b   1.000
_cell.length_c   1.000
_cell.angle_alpha   90.00
_cell.angle_beta   90.00
_cell.angle_gamma   90.00
#
_symmetry.space_group_name_H-M   'P 1'
#
loop_
_entity.id
_entity.type
_entity.pdbx_description
1 polymer ?
#
loop_
_entity_poly.entity_id
_entity_poly.type
_entity_poly.pdbx_seq_one_letter_code
_entity_poly.pdbx_strand_id
1 'polypeptide(L)'
;SLGNNWDFGMGWELLSGTDQKDMIENPDGYKNKSFNPFYGTSHKFNGFMDYFNANGNWANSVGLNDLFASVQYSRRNFEINLTGHAFLTAADVIKDGNVDEKMESYLGTEIDLTMSYKLSKTSNVVLGYSQMIGSETLQAIKGGNKDACNNWAYLMFTFKPVFLK
;
A
#
# COMPACT_ATOMS: atom_id res chain seq x y z
N SER A 1 4.52 0.82 -23.74
CA SER A 1 3.59 -0.28 -24.05
C SER A 1 4.22 -1.24 -25.04
N LEU A 2 4.09 -2.54 -24.82
CA LEU A 2 4.54 -3.59 -25.72
C LEU A 2 3.33 -4.11 -26.52
N GLY A 3 3.02 -3.45 -27.66
CA GLY A 3 1.84 -3.74 -28.47
C GLY A 3 0.55 -3.09 -27.92
N ASN A 4 -0.55 -3.22 -28.66
CA ASN A 4 -1.79 -2.46 -28.39
C ASN A 4 -2.60 -2.87 -27.15
N ASN A 5 -2.16 -3.87 -26.36
CA ASN A 5 -2.95 -4.45 -25.27
C ASN A 5 -2.22 -4.50 -23.92
N TRP A 6 -0.91 -4.22 -23.86
CA TRP A 6 -0.10 -4.32 -22.66
C TRP A 6 0.43 -2.96 -22.23
N ASP A 7 0.27 -2.66 -20.94
CA ASP A 7 0.88 -1.51 -20.28
C ASP A 7 1.73 -1.98 -19.10
N PHE A 8 2.87 -1.30 -18.88
CA PHE A 8 3.80 -1.58 -17.79
C PHE A 8 4.04 -0.28 -17.04
N GLY A 9 4.03 -0.36 -15.73
CA GLY A 9 4.30 0.75 -14.84
C GLY A 9 5.33 0.36 -13.80
N MET A 10 6.11 1.32 -13.34
CA MET A 10 6.92 1.21 -12.13
C MET A 10 7.02 2.58 -11.49
N GLY A 11 7.21 2.59 -10.18
CA GLY A 11 7.37 3.82 -9.44
C GLY A 11 7.99 3.60 -8.08
N TRP A 12 8.30 4.72 -7.46
CA TRP A 12 8.82 4.80 -6.11
C TRP A 12 8.20 6.00 -5.43
N GLU A 13 7.71 5.79 -4.21
CA GLU A 13 7.21 6.82 -3.34
C GLU A 13 7.99 6.82 -2.02
N LEU A 14 8.37 8.00 -1.54
CA LEU A 14 9.00 8.20 -0.25
C LEU A 14 8.13 9.12 0.61
N LEU A 15 7.62 8.57 1.70
CA LEU A 15 6.98 9.32 2.78
C LEU A 15 7.96 9.41 3.95
N SER A 16 8.38 10.61 4.32
CA SER A 16 9.37 10.82 5.39
C SER A 16 8.89 10.26 6.74
N GLY A 17 9.84 9.84 7.57
CA GLY A 17 9.59 9.30 8.90
C GLY A 17 10.44 9.95 9.98
N THR A 18 10.18 9.57 11.20
CA THR A 18 10.95 9.92 12.40
C THR A 18 11.51 8.65 13.01
N ASP A 19 12.79 8.65 13.34
CA ASP A 19 13.43 7.50 13.99
C ASP A 19 12.78 7.20 15.34
N GLN A 20 12.51 5.92 15.61
CA GLN A 20 11.92 5.54 16.91
C GLN A 20 12.84 5.86 18.08
N LYS A 21 14.17 5.81 17.90
CA LYS A 21 15.14 6.24 18.90
C LYS A 21 14.89 7.67 19.34
N ASP A 22 14.74 8.62 18.40
CA ASP A 22 14.49 10.03 18.70
C ASP A 22 13.21 10.20 19.54
N MET A 23 12.15 9.45 19.21
CA MET A 23 10.86 9.49 19.91
C MET A 23 10.92 8.97 21.33
N ILE A 24 11.75 7.94 21.60
CA ILE A 24 11.87 7.28 22.91
C ILE A 24 12.82 8.04 23.82
N GLU A 25 13.99 8.47 23.31
CA GLU A 25 15.00 9.17 24.13
C GLU A 25 14.58 10.62 24.49
N ASN A 26 13.76 11.25 23.65
CA ASN A 26 13.32 12.63 23.88
C ASN A 26 11.84 12.83 23.57
N PRO A 27 10.93 12.19 24.30
CA PRO A 27 9.49 12.18 23.99
C PRO A 27 8.84 13.57 23.97
N ASP A 28 9.34 14.52 24.77
CA ASP A 28 8.78 15.86 24.88
C ASP A 28 9.47 16.88 23.93
N GLY A 29 10.59 16.52 23.29
CA GLY A 29 11.42 17.45 22.52
C GLY A 29 11.87 16.98 21.15
N TYR A 30 11.52 15.76 20.70
CA TYR A 30 11.89 15.29 19.37
C TYR A 30 11.21 16.11 18.26
N LYS A 31 11.91 16.27 17.15
CA LYS A 31 11.32 16.88 15.95
C LYS A 31 10.60 15.80 15.15
N ASN A 32 9.29 15.93 15.04
CA ASN A 32 8.51 15.08 14.15
C ASN A 32 8.87 15.40 12.69
N LYS A 33 9.47 14.44 12.00
CA LYS A 33 9.86 14.49 10.58
C LYS A 33 8.90 13.68 9.70
N SER A 34 7.89 13.04 10.31
CA SER A 34 6.98 12.15 9.61
C SER A 34 6.04 12.91 8.70
N PHE A 35 5.89 12.44 7.48
CA PHE A 35 4.89 12.94 6.56
C PHE A 35 3.49 12.74 7.14
N ASN A 36 2.68 13.79 7.10
CA ASN A 36 1.29 13.76 7.50
C ASN A 36 0.44 14.49 6.45
N PRO A 37 -0.28 13.76 5.59
CA PRO A 37 -1.08 14.38 4.54
C PRO A 37 -2.29 15.13 5.13
N PHE A 38 -2.58 16.32 4.61
CA PHE A 38 -3.79 17.05 4.92
C PHE A 38 -5.05 16.38 4.36
N TYR A 39 -4.88 15.70 3.22
CA TYR A 39 -5.95 15.01 2.52
C TYR A 39 -5.44 13.62 2.13
N GLY A 40 -6.19 12.61 2.47
CA GLY A 40 -5.88 11.23 2.12
C GLY A 40 -7.05 10.54 1.44
N THR A 41 -6.77 9.44 0.77
CA THR A 41 -7.78 8.56 0.20
C THR A 41 -7.37 7.11 0.46
N SER A 42 -8.34 6.25 0.72
CA SER A 42 -8.13 4.81 0.89
C SER A 42 -8.14 4.09 -0.45
N HIS A 43 -7.55 2.90 -0.50
CA HIS A 43 -7.53 1.97 -1.65
C HIS A 43 -7.00 2.58 -2.95
N LYS A 44 -6.05 3.50 -2.87
CA LYS A 44 -5.51 4.16 -4.06
C LYS A 44 -3.98 4.15 -4.11
N PHE A 45 -3.34 4.32 -2.97
CA PHE A 45 -1.88 4.41 -2.85
C PHE A 45 -1.38 3.39 -1.84
N ASN A 46 -0.15 2.93 -2.01
CA ASN A 46 0.56 2.05 -1.08
C ASN A 46 -0.15 0.72 -0.81
N GLY A 47 -0.66 0.08 -1.89
CA GLY A 47 -1.36 -1.19 -1.86
C GLY A 47 -2.85 -1.10 -1.51
N PHE A 48 -3.61 -2.14 -1.83
CA PHE A 48 -5.06 -2.18 -1.63
C PHE A 48 -5.48 -2.72 -0.26
N MET A 49 -4.55 -3.31 0.50
CA MET A 49 -4.84 -3.79 1.86
C MET A 49 -4.79 -2.69 2.92
N ASP A 50 -4.46 -1.45 2.52
CA ASP A 50 -4.44 -0.26 3.38
C ASP A 50 -3.55 -0.35 4.63
N TYR A 51 -2.52 -1.18 4.62
CA TYR A 51 -1.56 -1.23 5.71
C TYR A 51 -0.88 0.11 5.96
N PHE A 52 -0.71 0.90 4.89
CA PHE A 52 0.00 2.18 4.89
C PHE A 52 -0.89 3.33 4.44
N ASN A 53 -2.18 3.21 4.70
CA ASN A 53 -3.15 4.24 4.38
C ASN A 53 -2.87 5.54 5.14
N ALA A 54 -2.87 6.65 4.41
CA ALA A 54 -2.60 7.99 4.93
C ALA A 54 -3.66 8.54 5.90
N ASN A 55 -4.80 7.87 6.09
CA ASN A 55 -5.89 8.34 6.94
C ASN A 55 -5.63 8.10 8.43
N GLY A 56 -4.64 8.80 8.99
CA GLY A 56 -4.62 9.05 10.41
C GLY A 56 -3.52 8.41 11.25
N ASN A 57 -2.63 7.56 10.73
CA ASN A 57 -1.64 6.88 11.56
C ASN A 57 -0.18 7.19 11.22
N TRP A 58 0.09 8.21 10.41
CA TRP A 58 1.44 8.57 10.02
C TRP A 58 2.08 9.67 10.87
N ALA A 59 1.27 10.37 11.67
CA ALA A 59 1.83 11.26 12.68
C ALA A 59 2.69 10.45 13.65
N ASN A 60 3.96 10.77 13.78
CA ASN A 60 4.97 10.06 14.56
C ASN A 60 5.32 8.66 14.01
N SER A 61 5.19 8.42 12.72
CA SER A 61 5.57 7.16 12.10
C SER A 61 7.01 7.16 11.59
N VAL A 62 7.52 5.96 11.34
CA VAL A 62 8.85 5.76 10.72
C VAL A 62 8.86 5.99 9.20
N GLY A 63 7.75 6.47 8.64
CA GLY A 63 7.62 6.72 7.21
C GLY A 63 7.58 5.46 6.36
N LEU A 64 7.57 5.65 5.04
CA LEU A 64 7.43 4.56 4.08
C LEU A 64 8.25 4.82 2.83
N ASN A 65 8.96 3.79 2.35
CA ASN A 65 9.37 3.66 0.97
C ASN A 65 8.50 2.59 0.31
N ASP A 66 7.79 2.95 -0.74
CA ASP A 66 7.01 2.04 -1.58
C ASP A 66 7.63 1.95 -2.96
N LEU A 67 8.21 0.78 -3.26
CA LEU A 67 8.72 0.44 -4.59
C LEU A 67 7.68 -0.44 -5.27
N PHE A 68 7.12 -0.01 -6.39
CA PHE A 68 6.08 -0.79 -7.05
C PHE A 68 6.31 -0.97 -8.55
N ALA A 69 5.79 -2.07 -9.06
CA ALA A 69 5.73 -2.38 -10.47
C ALA A 69 4.38 -2.99 -10.84
N SER A 70 3.86 -2.64 -12.00
CA SER A 70 2.57 -3.13 -12.48
C SER A 70 2.62 -3.59 -13.92
N VAL A 71 1.76 -4.54 -14.24
CA VAL A 71 1.48 -4.99 -15.60
C VAL A 71 -0.03 -5.03 -15.81
N GLN A 72 -0.49 -4.40 -16.88
CA GLN A 72 -1.89 -4.39 -17.27
C GLN A 72 -2.04 -4.99 -18.66
N TYR A 73 -3.06 -5.82 -18.82
CA TYR A 73 -3.51 -6.31 -20.11
C TYR A 73 -4.96 -5.89 -20.34
N SER A 74 -5.22 -5.26 -21.47
CA SER A 74 -6.54 -4.78 -21.85
C SER A 74 -6.93 -5.29 -23.23
N ARG A 75 -8.07 -5.94 -23.35
CA ARG A 75 -8.59 -6.41 -24.64
C ARG A 75 -10.11 -6.31 -24.70
N ARG A 76 -10.64 -5.49 -25.63
CA ARG A 76 -12.08 -5.25 -25.78
C ARG A 76 -12.72 -4.79 -24.44
N ASN A 77 -13.54 -5.67 -23.85
CA ASN A 77 -14.28 -5.40 -22.60
C ASN A 77 -13.56 -5.92 -21.35
N PHE A 78 -12.45 -6.62 -21.50
CA PHE A 78 -11.68 -7.25 -20.42
C PHE A 78 -10.41 -6.48 -20.13
N GLU A 79 -10.13 -6.30 -18.84
CA GLU A 79 -8.89 -5.73 -18.32
C GLU A 79 -8.45 -6.52 -17.10
N ILE A 80 -7.16 -6.79 -17.01
CA ILE A 80 -6.52 -7.38 -15.84
C ILE A 80 -5.29 -6.54 -15.50
N ASN A 81 -5.12 -6.23 -14.22
CA ASN A 81 -3.97 -5.53 -13.69
C ASN A 81 -3.38 -6.34 -12.53
N LEU A 82 -2.07 -6.50 -12.55
CA LEU A 82 -1.28 -7.07 -11.46
C LEU A 82 -0.26 -6.00 -11.03
N THR A 83 -0.27 -5.65 -9.74
CA THR A 83 0.71 -4.74 -9.14
C THR A 83 1.42 -5.45 -7.99
N GLY A 84 2.73 -5.32 -7.93
CA GLY A 84 3.53 -5.75 -6.79
C GLY A 84 4.16 -4.54 -6.11
N HIS A 85 4.12 -4.51 -4.79
CA HIS A 85 4.71 -3.51 -3.92
C HIS A 85 5.77 -4.14 -3.02
N ALA A 86 6.89 -3.45 -2.83
CA ALA A 86 7.86 -3.76 -1.80
C ALA A 86 7.96 -2.56 -0.85
N PHE A 87 7.57 -2.77 0.40
CA PHE A 87 7.50 -1.73 1.42
C PHE A 87 8.69 -1.79 2.36
N LEU A 88 9.30 -0.62 2.61
CA LEU A 88 10.37 -0.45 3.58
C LEU A 88 10.10 0.78 4.45
N THR A 89 10.65 0.81 5.65
CA THR A 89 10.63 2.03 6.48
C THR A 89 11.53 3.10 5.89
N ALA A 90 11.19 4.38 6.10
CA ALA A 90 12.03 5.52 5.71
C ALA A 90 12.93 6.01 6.85
N ALA A 91 12.64 5.58 8.09
CA ALA A 91 13.42 5.87 9.28
C ALA A 91 13.61 4.60 10.12
N ASP A 92 14.48 4.65 11.10
CA ASP A 92 14.88 3.48 11.88
C ASP A 92 13.78 3.00 12.84
N VAL A 93 13.58 1.69 12.86
CA VAL A 93 12.78 0.95 13.85
C VAL A 93 13.73 0.28 14.82
N ILE A 94 13.49 0.40 16.11
CA ILE A 94 14.30 -0.26 17.15
C ILE A 94 13.71 -1.62 17.53
N LYS A 95 14.58 -2.54 17.91
CA LYS A 95 14.20 -3.90 18.28
C LYS A 95 13.85 -3.97 19.77
N ASP A 96 12.64 -4.45 20.07
CA ASP A 96 12.20 -4.74 21.45
C ASP A 96 12.44 -3.60 22.46
N GLY A 97 12.38 -2.33 22.01
CA GLY A 97 12.66 -1.17 22.86
C GLY A 97 14.15 -0.93 23.16
N ASN A 98 15.05 -1.71 22.59
CA ASN A 98 16.49 -1.50 22.70
C ASN A 98 16.96 -0.46 21.67
N VAL A 99 17.23 0.76 22.12
CA VAL A 99 17.60 1.90 21.26
C VAL A 99 18.91 1.71 20.48
N ASP A 100 19.75 0.74 20.87
CA ASP A 100 21.02 0.43 20.21
C ASP A 100 20.90 -0.68 19.17
N GLU A 101 19.77 -1.40 19.11
CA GLU A 101 19.51 -2.41 18.09
C GLU A 101 18.41 -1.93 17.11
N LYS A 102 18.71 -1.96 15.82
CA LYS A 102 17.75 -1.64 14.76
C LYS A 102 17.18 -2.91 14.15
N MET A 103 15.93 -2.83 13.77
CA MET A 103 15.28 -3.84 12.92
C MET A 103 15.63 -3.61 11.45
N GLU A 104 15.40 -4.63 10.64
CA GLU A 104 15.49 -4.52 9.18
C GLU A 104 14.44 -3.52 8.67
N SER A 105 14.81 -2.73 7.65
CA SER A 105 13.89 -1.73 7.09
C SER A 105 12.72 -2.37 6.32
N TYR A 106 12.87 -3.61 5.84
CA TYR A 106 11.85 -4.27 5.05
C TYR A 106 10.58 -4.55 5.85
N LEU A 107 9.44 -4.06 5.35
CA LEU A 107 8.11 -4.22 5.96
C LEU A 107 7.33 -5.38 5.36
N GLY A 108 7.47 -5.62 4.08
CA GLY A 108 6.76 -6.70 3.41
C GLY A 108 6.55 -6.45 1.92
N THR A 109 5.88 -7.42 1.30
CA THR A 109 5.46 -7.35 -0.10
C THR A 109 3.95 -7.53 -0.19
N GLU A 110 3.29 -6.65 -0.93
CA GLU A 110 1.88 -6.79 -1.30
C GLU A 110 1.75 -7.06 -2.78
N ILE A 111 0.83 -7.96 -3.13
CA ILE A 111 0.49 -8.29 -4.52
C ILE A 111 -1.00 -8.04 -4.70
N ASP A 112 -1.33 -7.14 -5.63
CA ASP A 112 -2.68 -6.72 -5.96
C ASP A 112 -3.07 -7.19 -7.36
N LEU A 113 -4.15 -7.92 -7.46
CA LEU A 113 -4.75 -8.36 -8.70
C LEU A 113 -6.14 -7.76 -8.85
N THR A 114 -6.40 -7.10 -9.96
CA THR A 114 -7.76 -6.70 -10.36
C THR A 114 -8.13 -7.23 -11.73
N MET A 115 -9.36 -7.69 -11.88
CA MET A 115 -9.95 -8.09 -13.14
C MET A 115 -11.24 -7.33 -13.36
N SER A 116 -11.39 -6.68 -14.49
CA SER A 116 -12.54 -5.87 -14.85
C SER A 116 -13.17 -6.36 -16.14
N TYR A 117 -14.50 -6.42 -16.18
CA TYR A 117 -15.24 -6.76 -17.37
C TYR A 117 -16.42 -5.80 -17.60
N LYS A 118 -16.42 -5.12 -18.73
CA LYS A 118 -17.50 -4.22 -19.16
C LYS A 118 -18.65 -5.05 -19.74
N LEU A 119 -19.73 -5.19 -18.98
CA LEU A 119 -20.95 -5.91 -19.40
C LEU A 119 -21.74 -5.10 -20.46
N SER A 120 -21.75 -3.78 -20.30
CA SER A 120 -22.40 -2.85 -21.21
C SER A 120 -21.72 -1.46 -21.16
N LYS A 121 -22.27 -0.48 -21.88
CA LYS A 121 -21.80 0.92 -21.79
C LYS A 121 -22.01 1.55 -20.40
N THR A 122 -22.92 0.99 -19.62
CA THR A 122 -23.36 1.53 -18.32
C THR A 122 -23.07 0.60 -17.14
N SER A 123 -22.57 -0.61 -17.39
CA SER A 123 -22.35 -1.61 -16.33
C SER A 123 -21.00 -2.30 -16.44
N ASN A 124 -20.36 -2.50 -15.31
CA ASN A 124 -19.05 -3.11 -15.16
C ASN A 124 -19.01 -4.02 -13.92
N VAL A 125 -18.24 -5.10 -14.00
CA VAL A 125 -17.94 -5.99 -12.87
C VAL A 125 -16.42 -5.92 -12.64
N VAL A 126 -16.01 -5.84 -11.38
CA VAL A 126 -14.60 -5.88 -10.96
C VAL A 126 -14.45 -6.94 -9.88
N LEU A 127 -13.50 -7.83 -10.07
CA LEU A 127 -12.98 -8.75 -9.06
C LEU A 127 -11.60 -8.26 -8.64
N GLY A 128 -11.36 -8.15 -7.34
CA GLY A 128 -10.05 -7.82 -6.79
C GLY A 128 -9.59 -8.85 -5.77
N TYR A 129 -8.29 -9.06 -5.69
CA TYR A 129 -7.61 -9.87 -4.70
C TYR A 129 -6.29 -9.23 -4.34
N SER A 130 -6.00 -9.17 -3.05
CA SER A 130 -4.74 -8.65 -2.50
C SER A 130 -4.17 -9.61 -1.47
N GLN A 131 -2.86 -9.74 -1.46
CA GLN A 131 -2.12 -10.59 -0.54
C GLN A 131 -0.93 -9.83 0.03
N MET A 132 -0.86 -9.69 1.36
CA MET A 132 0.30 -9.16 2.07
C MET A 132 1.14 -10.28 2.66
N ILE A 133 2.46 -10.20 2.43
CA ILE A 133 3.50 -11.04 3.04
C ILE A 133 4.32 -10.11 3.94
N GLY A 134 3.99 -10.08 5.24
CA GLY A 134 4.60 -9.17 6.20
C GLY A 134 5.93 -9.68 6.76
N SER A 135 6.73 -8.75 7.28
CA SER A 135 7.99 -9.01 7.99
C SER A 135 7.83 -8.91 9.52
N GLU A 136 8.90 -9.23 10.26
CA GLU A 136 8.97 -8.99 11.70
C GLU A 136 8.86 -7.50 12.05
N THR A 137 9.44 -6.64 11.22
CA THR A 137 9.38 -5.19 11.40
C THR A 137 7.95 -4.67 11.22
N LEU A 138 7.20 -5.18 10.23
CA LEU A 138 5.79 -4.84 10.09
C LEU A 138 5.00 -5.26 11.32
N GLN A 139 5.23 -6.48 11.81
CA GLN A 139 4.58 -6.97 13.04
C GLN A 139 4.92 -6.10 14.25
N ALA A 140 6.16 -5.65 14.39
CA ALA A 140 6.58 -4.80 15.50
C ALA A 140 5.89 -3.43 15.49
N ILE A 141 5.69 -2.80 14.31
CA ILE A 141 5.10 -1.46 14.22
C ILE A 141 3.57 -1.44 14.11
N LYS A 142 2.96 -2.52 13.60
CA LYS A 142 1.50 -2.60 13.35
C LYS A 142 0.80 -3.62 14.25
N GLY A 143 1.55 -4.48 14.91
CA GLY A 143 0.98 -5.64 15.61
C GLY A 143 0.59 -6.77 14.66
N GLY A 144 -0.17 -7.73 15.17
CA GLY A 144 -0.65 -8.87 14.38
C GLY A 144 0.33 -10.05 14.38
N ASN A 145 0.27 -10.88 13.35
CA ASN A 145 1.12 -12.05 13.16
C ASN A 145 1.60 -12.10 11.70
N LYS A 146 2.92 -11.99 11.47
CA LYS A 146 3.54 -12.03 10.14
C LYS A 146 3.32 -13.34 9.39
N ASP A 147 3.15 -14.45 10.14
CA ASP A 147 2.96 -15.79 9.59
C ASP A 147 1.48 -16.10 9.27
N ALA A 148 0.57 -15.19 9.57
CA ALA A 148 -0.83 -15.31 9.21
C ALA A 148 -1.03 -15.05 7.70
N CYS A 149 -2.04 -15.71 7.12
CA CYS A 149 -2.46 -15.43 5.76
C CYS A 149 -3.25 -14.12 5.72
N ASN A 150 -2.58 -13.03 5.35
CA ASN A 150 -3.19 -11.72 5.24
C ASN A 150 -3.62 -11.46 3.82
N ASN A 151 -4.91 -11.63 3.54
CA ASN A 151 -5.47 -11.38 2.20
C ASN A 151 -6.81 -10.67 2.27
N TRP A 152 -7.18 -10.09 1.15
CA TRP A 152 -8.46 -9.43 0.95
C TRP A 152 -8.98 -9.68 -0.46
N ALA A 153 -10.27 -9.88 -0.60
CA ALA A 153 -10.91 -10.06 -1.90
C ALA A 153 -12.24 -9.33 -1.95
N TYR A 154 -12.60 -8.83 -3.13
CA TYR A 154 -13.89 -8.19 -3.37
C TYR A 154 -14.45 -8.47 -4.75
N LEU A 155 -15.77 -8.40 -4.84
CA LEU A 155 -16.51 -8.36 -6.08
C LEU A 155 -17.35 -7.10 -6.10
N MET A 156 -17.16 -6.25 -7.09
CA MET A 156 -17.89 -4.98 -7.24
C MET A 156 -18.66 -4.96 -8.56
N PHE A 157 -19.94 -4.63 -8.47
CA PHE A 157 -20.78 -4.35 -9.62
C PHE A 157 -21.08 -2.85 -9.68
N THR A 158 -20.77 -2.21 -10.79
CA THR A 158 -21.04 -0.79 -11.01
C THR A 158 -22.06 -0.62 -12.11
N PHE A 159 -23.11 0.16 -11.80
CA PHE A 159 -24.14 0.53 -12.76
C PHE A 159 -24.29 2.06 -12.79
N LYS A 160 -24.05 2.67 -13.96
CA LYS A 160 -24.11 4.13 -14.18
C LYS A 160 -25.09 4.46 -15.30
N PRO A 161 -26.43 4.45 -15.03
CA PRO A 161 -27.41 4.77 -16.06
C PRO A 161 -27.35 6.24 -16.46
N VAL A 162 -27.69 6.50 -17.73
CA VAL A 162 -27.88 7.87 -18.24
C VAL A 162 -29.36 8.16 -18.24
N PHE A 163 -29.82 9.06 -17.38
CA PHE A 163 -31.23 9.41 -17.22
C PHE A 163 -31.72 10.52 -18.16
N LEU A 164 -30.78 11.34 -18.68
CA LEU A 164 -31.08 12.44 -19.60
C LEU A 164 -30.16 12.35 -20.81
N LYS A 165 -30.72 12.51 -22.01
CA LYS A 165 -30.01 12.73 -23.26
C LYS A 165 -30.10 14.19 -23.65
#